data_7bfab9f01d475e32b456ea51fba7de9a
#
_entry.id   7bfab9f01d475e32b456ea51fba7de9a
#
_cell.length_a   1.000
_cell.length_b   1.000
_cell.length_c   1.000
_cell.angle_alpha   90.00
_cell.angle_beta   90.00
_cell.angle_gamma   90.00
#
_symmetry.space_group_name_H-M   'P 1'
#
loop_
_entity.id
_entity.type
_entity.pdbx_description
1 polymer ?
#
loop_
_entity_poly.entity_id
_entity_poly.type
_entity_poly.pdbx_seq_one_letter_code
_entity_poly.pdbx_strand_id
1 'polypeptide(L)'
;FSDYATKKIEAKLDRFFSGDADCKVTLSEQKNMITCEVTVRTAGLIFRSEQKAADKNDAFDACIDRIIRQIRKNKTRVEKQLHSSFKGSFDDVVEEQADFEVVKHKKFNLRPMSEDEAILQMNMLEHAFFMFRNAKTGEINVVYKRDDGNYAVLEPSEA
;
A
#
# COMPACT_ATOMS: atom_id res chain seq x y z
N PHE A 1 -1.96 11.28 21.87
CA PHE A 1 -2.19 10.76 20.51
C PHE A 1 -2.19 9.24 20.48
N SER A 2 -1.26 8.57 21.16
CA SER A 2 -1.20 7.10 21.21
C SER A 2 -2.53 6.49 21.66
N ASP A 3 -3.09 6.97 22.77
CA ASP A 3 -4.37 6.49 23.30
C ASP A 3 -5.55 6.75 22.35
N TYR A 4 -5.54 7.88 21.66
CA TYR A 4 -6.53 8.21 20.64
C TYR A 4 -6.45 7.23 19.47
N ALA A 5 -5.24 7.01 18.96
CA ALA A 5 -5.00 6.11 17.83
C ALA A 5 -5.40 4.66 18.17
N THR A 6 -5.00 4.16 19.34
CA THR A 6 -5.35 2.80 19.81
C THR A 6 -6.86 2.62 19.88
N LYS A 7 -7.57 3.50 20.57
CA LYS A 7 -9.04 3.44 20.68
C LYS A 7 -9.74 3.48 19.32
N LYS A 8 -9.20 4.27 18.39
CA LYS A 8 -9.78 4.41 17.05
C LYS A 8 -9.54 3.16 16.19
N ILE A 9 -8.34 2.56 16.28
CA ILE A 9 -8.00 1.30 15.63
C ILE A 9 -8.92 0.20 16.13
N GLU A 10 -9.02 0.00 17.45
CA GLU A 10 -9.90 -0.98 18.08
C GLU A 10 -11.36 -0.78 17.64
N ALA A 11 -11.88 0.43 17.71
CA ALA A 11 -13.28 0.71 17.36
C ALA A 11 -13.59 0.52 15.87
N LYS A 12 -12.66 0.83 14.96
CA LYS A 12 -12.93 0.86 13.51
C LYS A 12 -12.35 -0.34 12.75
N LEU A 13 -11.21 -0.88 13.16
CA LEU A 13 -10.50 -1.93 12.43
C LEU A 13 -10.67 -3.33 13.02
N ASP A 14 -10.81 -3.50 14.33
CA ASP A 14 -10.93 -4.83 14.96
C ASP A 14 -12.13 -5.61 14.46
N ARG A 15 -13.19 -4.93 14.03
CA ARG A 15 -14.34 -5.57 13.41
C ARG A 15 -14.04 -6.28 12.09
N PHE A 16 -12.94 -5.91 11.42
CA PHE A 16 -12.54 -6.53 10.15
C PHE A 16 -11.55 -7.68 10.34
N PHE A 17 -10.84 -7.70 11.46
CA PHE A 17 -9.77 -8.66 11.72
C PHE A 17 -10.07 -9.43 13.01
N SER A 18 -10.06 -10.75 12.95
CA SER A 18 -10.31 -11.61 14.13
C SER A 18 -9.04 -12.23 14.69
N GLY A 19 -7.89 -11.79 14.27
CA GLY A 19 -6.58 -12.28 14.70
C GLY A 19 -5.63 -11.15 14.92
N ASP A 20 -4.38 -11.49 15.18
CA ASP A 20 -3.32 -10.53 15.38
C ASP A 20 -3.12 -9.67 14.12
N ALA A 21 -3.47 -8.40 14.22
CA ALA A 21 -3.14 -7.39 13.24
C ALA A 21 -2.07 -6.47 13.83
N ASP A 22 -0.93 -6.38 13.15
CA ASP A 22 0.12 -5.41 13.48
C ASP A 22 -0.19 -4.08 12.81
N CYS A 23 -0.30 -3.02 13.60
CA CYS A 23 -0.59 -1.68 13.11
C CYS A 23 0.56 -0.73 13.45
N LYS A 24 1.28 -0.27 12.43
CA LYS A 24 2.34 0.72 12.55
C LYS A 24 1.83 2.09 12.12
N VAL A 25 1.94 3.09 13.00
CA VAL A 25 1.61 4.48 12.72
C VAL A 25 2.88 5.31 12.76
N THR A 26 3.14 6.07 11.71
CA THR A 26 4.29 6.98 11.61
C THR A 26 3.78 8.38 11.36
N LEU A 27 4.24 9.34 12.16
CA LEU A 27 3.95 10.76 11.98
C LEU A 27 5.24 11.49 11.61
N SER A 28 5.15 12.36 10.62
CA SER A 28 6.22 13.29 10.26
C SER A 28 5.63 14.69 10.06
N GLU A 29 6.36 15.71 10.47
CA GLU A 29 5.95 17.10 10.33
C GLU A 29 6.89 17.82 9.36
N GLN A 30 6.32 18.54 8.41
CA GLN A 30 7.05 19.37 7.47
C GLN A 30 6.23 20.61 7.11
N LYS A 31 6.77 21.80 7.31
CA LYS A 31 6.15 23.08 6.93
C LYS A 31 4.71 23.23 7.46
N ASN A 32 4.50 23.01 8.76
CA ASN A 32 3.18 23.06 9.41
C ASN A 32 2.12 22.08 8.88
N MET A 33 2.55 21.07 8.15
CA MET A 33 1.69 19.96 7.72
C MET A 33 2.20 18.66 8.34
N ILE A 34 1.29 17.90 8.88
CA ILE A 34 1.57 16.58 9.45
C ILE A 34 1.22 15.53 8.41
N THR A 35 2.18 14.70 8.10
CA THR A 35 2.00 13.50 7.28
C THR A 35 1.86 12.30 8.22
N CYS A 36 0.73 11.63 8.15
CA CYS A 36 0.48 10.37 8.86
C CYS A 36 0.55 9.21 7.87
N GLU A 37 1.34 8.22 8.19
CA GLU A 37 1.37 6.94 7.49
C GLU A 37 0.87 5.85 8.44
N VAL A 38 -0.11 5.08 8.00
CA VAL A 38 -0.63 3.91 8.72
C VAL A 38 -0.43 2.68 7.86
N THR A 39 0.24 1.67 8.43
CA THR A 39 0.42 0.36 7.82
C THR A 39 -0.19 -0.70 8.73
N VAL A 40 -1.13 -1.48 8.21
CA VAL A 40 -1.75 -2.62 8.90
C VAL A 40 -1.33 -3.90 8.20
N ARG A 41 -0.80 -4.85 8.96
CA ARG A 41 -0.41 -6.19 8.49
C ARG A 41 -1.23 -7.24 9.20
N THR A 42 -1.85 -8.13 8.45
CA THR A 42 -2.64 -9.23 8.99
C THR A 42 -2.78 -10.34 7.96
N ALA A 43 -2.65 -11.60 8.38
CA ALA A 43 -2.86 -12.80 7.55
C ALA A 43 -2.26 -12.71 6.12
N GLY A 44 -1.05 -12.15 6.00
CA GLY A 44 -0.37 -12.00 4.71
C GLY A 44 -0.85 -10.84 3.84
N LEU A 45 -1.80 -10.04 4.33
CA LEU A 45 -2.23 -8.80 3.68
C LEU A 45 -1.56 -7.58 4.32
N ILE A 46 -1.26 -6.59 3.49
CA ILE A 46 -0.73 -5.30 3.93
C ILE A 46 -1.64 -4.20 3.39
N PHE A 47 -2.18 -3.41 4.31
CA PHE A 47 -2.92 -2.18 4.00
C PHE A 47 -2.04 -0.99 4.37
N ARG A 48 -1.91 -0.03 3.48
CA ARG A 48 -1.13 1.18 3.72
C ARG A 48 -1.90 2.41 3.25
N SER A 49 -1.85 3.44 4.06
CA SER A 49 -2.37 4.76 3.71
C SER A 49 -1.43 5.84 4.23
N GLU A 50 -1.23 6.87 3.42
CA GLU A 50 -0.53 8.09 3.79
C GLU A 50 -1.45 9.27 3.53
N GLN A 51 -1.63 10.15 4.52
CA GLN A 51 -2.45 11.35 4.42
C GLN A 51 -1.76 12.53 5.08
N LYS A 52 -2.05 13.74 4.59
CA LYS A 52 -1.52 15.00 5.11
C LYS A 52 -2.65 15.86 5.62
N ALA A 53 -2.46 16.46 6.80
CA ALA A 53 -3.39 17.43 7.38
C ALA A 53 -2.63 18.41 8.26
N ALA A 54 -3.30 19.48 8.66
CA ALA A 54 -2.74 20.44 9.63
C ALA A 54 -2.72 19.87 11.06
N ASP A 55 -3.64 18.95 11.38
CA ASP A 55 -3.72 18.25 12.67
C ASP A 55 -3.41 16.77 12.52
N LYS A 56 -2.74 16.19 13.52
CA LYS A 56 -2.33 14.78 13.55
C LYS A 56 -3.51 13.83 13.63
N ASN A 57 -4.58 14.20 14.34
CA ASN A 57 -5.75 13.36 14.47
C ASN A 57 -6.53 13.31 13.15
N ASP A 58 -6.64 14.46 12.46
CA ASP A 58 -7.28 14.54 11.14
C ASP A 58 -6.51 13.73 10.09
N ALA A 59 -5.18 13.83 10.06
CA ALA A 59 -4.33 13.05 9.18
C ALA A 59 -4.49 11.53 9.44
N PHE A 60 -4.51 11.16 10.71
CA PHE A 60 -4.70 9.77 11.12
C PHE A 60 -6.09 9.24 10.77
N ASP A 61 -7.16 10.01 11.05
CA ASP A 61 -8.53 9.63 10.73
C ASP A 61 -8.73 9.43 9.23
N ALA A 62 -8.17 10.29 8.41
CA ALA A 62 -8.18 10.16 6.96
C ALA A 62 -7.45 8.89 6.48
N CYS A 63 -6.34 8.50 7.14
CA CYS A 63 -5.65 7.23 6.89
C CYS A 63 -6.54 6.03 7.18
N ILE A 64 -7.18 6.00 8.35
CA ILE A 64 -8.05 4.90 8.77
C ILE A 64 -9.25 4.77 7.83
N ASP A 65 -9.91 5.86 7.47
CA ASP A 65 -11.05 5.86 6.57
C ASP A 65 -10.66 5.38 5.16
N ARG A 66 -9.43 5.69 4.71
CA ARG A 66 -8.91 5.19 3.43
C ARG A 66 -8.63 3.68 3.49
N ILE A 67 -8.06 3.18 4.58
CA ILE A 67 -7.86 1.74 4.78
C ILE A 67 -9.19 1.00 4.79
N ILE A 68 -10.21 1.51 5.49
CA ILE A 68 -11.55 0.92 5.51
C ILE A 68 -12.14 0.86 4.09
N ARG A 69 -11.98 1.92 3.29
CA ARG A 69 -12.42 1.92 1.89
C ARG A 69 -11.68 0.87 1.05
N GLN A 70 -10.37 0.71 1.26
CA GLN A 70 -9.58 -0.34 0.58
C GLN A 70 -10.10 -1.74 0.94
N ILE A 71 -10.38 -2.01 2.22
CA ILE A 71 -10.94 -3.28 2.68
C ILE A 71 -12.29 -3.52 2.02
N ARG A 72 -13.21 -2.54 2.05
CA ARG A 72 -14.55 -2.65 1.46
C ARG A 72 -14.51 -2.87 -0.05
N LYS A 73 -13.69 -2.12 -0.77
CA LYS A 73 -13.52 -2.25 -2.22
C LYS A 73 -13.01 -3.64 -2.64
N ASN A 74 -12.24 -4.29 -1.78
CA ASN A 74 -11.66 -5.60 -2.05
C ASN A 74 -12.29 -6.71 -1.18
N LYS A 75 -13.53 -6.52 -0.69
CA LYS A 75 -14.22 -7.37 0.27
C LYS A 75 -14.01 -8.86 0.01
N THR A 76 -14.45 -9.36 -1.13
CA THR A 76 -14.40 -10.80 -1.45
C THR A 76 -12.99 -11.37 -1.46
N ARG A 77 -11.99 -10.59 -1.88
CA ARG A 77 -10.59 -11.01 -1.91
C ARG A 77 -9.96 -11.01 -0.54
N VAL A 78 -10.26 -9.97 0.26
CA VAL A 78 -9.83 -9.86 1.66
C VAL A 78 -10.44 -11.01 2.46
N GLU A 79 -11.72 -11.32 2.30
CA GLU A 79 -12.40 -12.44 2.95
C GLU A 79 -11.75 -13.78 2.57
N LYS A 80 -11.48 -14.03 1.30
CA LYS A 80 -10.80 -15.26 0.84
C LYS A 80 -9.39 -15.40 1.45
N GLN A 81 -8.63 -14.31 1.54
CA GLN A 81 -7.27 -14.32 2.09
C GLN A 81 -7.27 -14.48 3.61
N LEU A 82 -8.20 -13.86 4.30
CA LEU A 82 -8.34 -13.93 5.76
C LEU A 82 -9.04 -15.22 6.23
N HIS A 83 -9.67 -15.98 5.31
CA HIS A 83 -10.44 -17.19 5.62
C HIS A 83 -11.48 -16.98 6.73
N SER A 84 -11.54 -17.95 7.68
CA SER A 84 -12.45 -17.91 8.83
C SER A 84 -12.11 -16.82 9.87
N SER A 85 -11.00 -16.12 9.68
CA SER A 85 -10.54 -15.07 10.58
C SER A 85 -11.24 -13.73 10.36
N PHE A 86 -12.03 -13.60 9.30
CA PHE A 86 -12.69 -12.33 8.98
C PHE A 86 -14.06 -12.22 9.65
N LYS A 87 -14.24 -11.24 10.54
CA LYS A 87 -15.46 -10.96 11.30
C LYS A 87 -16.24 -9.72 10.81
N GLY A 88 -16.08 -9.30 9.59
CA GLY A 88 -16.75 -8.10 9.08
C GLY A 88 -18.18 -8.40 8.60
N SER A 89 -19.19 -7.81 9.22
CA SER A 89 -20.49 -7.58 8.59
C SER A 89 -20.36 -6.32 7.74
N PHE A 90 -20.42 -6.50 6.44
CA PHE A 90 -20.46 -5.37 5.51
C PHE A 90 -21.93 -5.05 5.24
N ASP A 91 -22.46 -4.01 5.87
CA ASP A 91 -23.75 -3.45 5.49
C ASP A 91 -23.63 -2.92 4.05
N ASP A 92 -24.54 -3.37 3.23
CA ASP A 92 -24.69 -3.21 1.80
C ASP A 92 -24.24 -1.84 1.25
N VAL A 93 -23.02 -1.80 0.73
CA VAL A 93 -22.69 -0.92 -0.37
C VAL A 93 -22.28 -1.83 -1.53
N VAL A 94 -23.22 -2.06 -2.42
CA VAL A 94 -22.96 -2.70 -3.71
C VAL A 94 -22.18 -1.70 -4.57
N GLU A 95 -20.86 -1.59 -4.34
CA GLU A 95 -19.97 -1.06 -5.36
C GLU A 95 -19.67 -2.20 -6.33
N GLU A 96 -19.88 -1.98 -7.62
CA GLU A 96 -19.53 -2.92 -8.69
C GLU A 96 -18.13 -3.43 -8.48
N GLN A 97 -18.00 -4.72 -8.20
CA GLN A 97 -16.73 -5.40 -8.05
C GLN A 97 -16.11 -5.49 -9.44
N ALA A 98 -15.12 -4.65 -9.71
CA ALA A 98 -14.27 -4.87 -10.86
C ALA A 98 -13.49 -6.19 -10.63
N ASP A 99 -13.90 -7.25 -11.29
CA ASP A 99 -13.13 -8.48 -11.35
C ASP A 99 -11.82 -8.19 -12.08
N PHE A 100 -10.70 -8.29 -11.35
CA PHE A 100 -9.40 -8.12 -11.97
C PHE A 100 -9.02 -9.40 -12.71
N GLU A 101 -8.99 -9.34 -14.00
CA GLU A 101 -8.54 -10.42 -14.86
C GLU A 101 -7.14 -10.13 -15.37
N VAL A 102 -6.28 -11.15 -15.37
CA VAL A 102 -4.96 -11.06 -16.03
C VAL A 102 -5.16 -11.28 -17.52
N VAL A 103 -5.34 -10.21 -18.26
CA VAL A 103 -5.64 -10.26 -19.71
C VAL A 103 -4.40 -10.51 -20.59
N LYS A 104 -3.18 -10.36 -20.04
CA LYS A 104 -1.95 -10.52 -20.84
C LYS A 104 -0.74 -10.88 -19.99
N HIS A 105 0.02 -11.87 -20.48
CA HIS A 105 1.36 -12.19 -19.98
C HIS A 105 2.39 -11.72 -21.02
N LYS A 106 3.39 -10.95 -20.57
CA LYS A 106 4.52 -10.51 -21.39
C LYS A 106 5.81 -11.10 -20.84
N LYS A 107 6.65 -11.62 -21.72
CA LYS A 107 8.03 -12.03 -21.42
C LYS A 107 8.96 -11.06 -22.13
N PHE A 108 9.99 -10.62 -21.44
CA PHE A 108 11.01 -9.73 -22.01
C PHE A 108 12.37 -10.03 -21.39
N ASN A 109 13.43 -9.71 -22.11
CA ASN A 109 14.79 -9.91 -21.64
C ASN A 109 15.23 -8.71 -20.78
N LEU A 110 15.66 -9.01 -19.56
CA LEU A 110 16.24 -8.02 -18.68
C LEU A 110 17.71 -7.79 -19.05
N ARG A 111 18.06 -6.57 -19.40
CA ARG A 111 19.45 -6.14 -19.59
C ARG A 111 19.98 -5.51 -18.31
N PRO A 112 21.26 -5.74 -17.96
CA PRO A 112 21.92 -4.99 -16.89
C PRO A 112 21.94 -3.51 -17.25
N MET A 113 21.48 -2.65 -16.33
CA MET A 113 21.50 -1.19 -16.48
C MET A 113 21.55 -0.52 -15.11
N SER A 114 21.89 0.76 -15.11
CA SER A 114 21.83 1.59 -13.91
C SER A 114 20.40 2.01 -13.58
N GLU A 115 20.18 2.53 -12.37
CA GLU A 115 18.90 3.08 -11.94
C GLU A 115 18.48 4.26 -12.80
N ASP A 116 19.44 5.15 -13.15
CA ASP A 116 19.17 6.31 -14.02
C ASP A 116 18.73 5.89 -15.43
N GLU A 117 19.38 4.86 -15.98
CA GLU A 117 18.98 4.28 -17.28
C GLU A 117 17.60 3.63 -17.20
N ALA A 118 17.27 2.95 -16.09
CA ALA A 118 15.97 2.35 -15.88
C ALA A 118 14.86 3.41 -15.76
N ILE A 119 15.13 4.52 -15.07
CA ILE A 119 14.22 5.67 -14.98
C ILE A 119 14.00 6.28 -16.37
N LEU A 120 15.08 6.48 -17.14
CA LEU A 120 15.00 7.00 -18.50
C LEU A 120 14.15 6.09 -19.39
N GLN A 121 14.38 4.78 -19.37
CA GLN A 121 13.60 3.80 -20.14
C GLN A 121 12.12 3.80 -19.72
N MET A 122 11.84 3.87 -18.43
CA MET A 122 10.49 3.97 -17.90
C MET A 122 9.74 5.19 -18.45
N ASN A 123 10.41 6.36 -18.44
CA ASN A 123 9.83 7.61 -18.93
C ASN A 123 9.63 7.60 -20.46
N MET A 124 10.57 7.05 -21.21
CA MET A 124 10.46 6.93 -22.68
C MET A 124 9.32 5.99 -23.10
N LEU A 125 9.03 4.96 -22.29
CA LEU A 125 7.94 4.02 -22.52
C LEU A 125 6.60 4.51 -21.94
N GLU A 126 6.59 5.66 -21.27
CA GLU A 126 5.41 6.20 -20.56
C GLU A 126 4.81 5.20 -19.56
N HIS A 127 5.66 4.42 -18.93
CA HIS A 127 5.24 3.45 -17.91
C HIS A 127 5.30 4.07 -16.52
N ALA A 128 4.43 3.61 -15.62
CA ALA A 128 4.44 4.01 -14.20
C ALA A 128 5.50 3.25 -13.38
N PHE A 129 6.02 2.13 -13.90
CA PHE A 129 7.07 1.32 -13.31
C PHE A 129 7.91 0.64 -14.39
N PHE A 130 9.11 0.21 -14.02
CA PHE A 130 10.00 -0.52 -14.93
C PHE A 130 10.84 -1.52 -14.13
N MET A 131 10.87 -2.78 -14.59
CA MET A 131 11.66 -3.84 -13.99
C MET A 131 12.96 -3.98 -14.78
N PHE A 132 14.09 -4.04 -14.09
CA PHE A 132 15.42 -4.12 -14.69
C PHE A 132 16.37 -4.98 -13.86
N ARG A 133 17.49 -5.38 -14.46
CA ARG A 133 18.59 -5.99 -13.73
C ARG A 133 19.57 -4.91 -13.35
N ASN A 134 19.80 -4.72 -12.06
CA ASN A 134 20.74 -3.73 -11.56
C ASN A 134 22.19 -4.13 -11.95
N ALA A 135 22.88 -3.26 -12.68
CA ALA A 135 24.24 -3.54 -13.14
C ALA A 135 25.27 -3.65 -11.99
N LYS A 136 24.98 -3.06 -10.82
CA LYS A 136 25.87 -3.10 -9.65
C LYS A 136 25.69 -4.38 -8.85
N THR A 137 24.44 -4.79 -8.60
CA THR A 137 24.12 -5.92 -7.71
C THR A 137 23.85 -7.22 -8.50
N GLY A 138 23.51 -7.11 -9.78
CA GLY A 138 23.07 -8.25 -10.59
C GLY A 138 21.64 -8.70 -10.30
N GLU A 139 20.97 -8.10 -9.33
CA GLU A 139 19.61 -8.44 -8.91
C GLU A 139 18.54 -7.77 -9.76
N ILE A 140 17.33 -8.31 -9.67
CA ILE A 140 16.18 -7.73 -10.37
C ILE A 140 15.55 -6.70 -9.45
N ASN A 141 15.54 -5.45 -9.91
CA ASN A 141 14.97 -4.30 -9.21
C ASN A 141 13.77 -3.75 -9.99
N VAL A 142 12.91 -2.98 -9.33
CA VAL A 142 11.82 -2.25 -9.96
C VAL A 142 11.90 -0.78 -9.60
N VAL A 143 11.99 0.09 -10.60
CA VAL A 143 11.81 1.53 -10.41
C VAL A 143 10.36 1.90 -10.67
N TYR A 144 9.82 2.83 -9.87
CA TYR A 144 8.48 3.36 -10.08
C TYR A 144 8.41 4.84 -9.78
N LYS A 145 7.45 5.52 -10.42
CA LYS A 145 7.17 6.93 -10.17
C LYS A 145 6.24 7.08 -8.97
N ARG A 146 6.64 7.92 -8.03
CA ARG A 146 5.85 8.27 -6.84
C ARG A 146 4.84 9.38 -7.17
N ASP A 147 3.81 9.49 -6.33
CA ASP A 147 2.79 10.55 -6.47
C ASP A 147 3.38 11.96 -6.23
N ASP A 148 4.51 12.07 -5.53
CA ASP A 148 5.23 13.32 -5.30
C ASP A 148 6.09 13.77 -6.50
N GLY A 149 6.09 12.98 -7.58
CA GLY A 149 6.86 13.22 -8.80
C GLY A 149 8.29 12.68 -8.78
N ASN A 150 8.76 12.17 -7.64
CA ASN A 150 10.05 11.51 -7.50
C ASN A 150 9.98 10.02 -7.90
N TYR A 151 11.13 9.37 -7.90
CA TYR A 151 11.25 7.94 -8.22
C TYR A 151 11.69 7.16 -6.97
N ALA A 152 11.31 5.90 -6.92
CA ALA A 152 11.80 4.97 -5.91
C ALA A 152 12.17 3.64 -6.56
N VAL A 153 13.11 2.93 -5.95
CA VAL A 153 13.56 1.60 -6.37
C VAL A 153 13.12 0.59 -5.32
N LEU A 154 12.54 -0.51 -5.79
CA LEU A 154 12.25 -1.69 -4.99
C LEU A 154 13.36 -2.71 -5.25
N GLU A 155 14.01 -3.13 -4.19
CA GLU A 155 15.06 -4.13 -4.19
C GLU A 155 14.55 -5.39 -3.49
N PRO A 156 14.86 -6.60 -3.98
CA PRO A 156 14.57 -7.80 -3.24
C PRO A 156 15.42 -7.83 -1.97
N SER A 157 14.83 -8.23 -0.85
CA SER A 157 15.55 -8.59 0.35
C SER A 157 15.27 -10.03 0.67
N GLU A 158 16.27 -10.82 0.94
CA GLU A 158 16.09 -12.13 1.55
C GLU A 158 15.49 -11.94 2.95
N ALA A 159 14.45 -12.71 3.23
CA ALA A 159 13.78 -12.68 4.53
C ALA A 159 14.60 -13.44 5.58
#